data_66385db6591bc7d59ed6b893b964b5c7
#
_entry.id   66385db6591bc7d59ed6b893b964b5c7
#
_cell.length_a   1.000
_cell.length_b   1.000
_cell.length_c   1.000
_cell.angle_alpha   90.00
_cell.angle_beta   90.00
_cell.angle_gamma   90.00
#
_symmetry.space_group_name_H-M   'P 1'
#
loop_
_entity.id
_entity.type
_entity.pdbx_description
1 polymer ?
#
loop_
_entity_poly.entity_id
_entity_poly.type
_entity_poly.pdbx_seq_one_letter_code
_entity_poly.pdbx_strand_id
1 'polypeptide(L)'
;MQFIKAEGVHIAITAFAILMGIGGTVIGIGALVDPESAVNFVAGADDLATSWAGRNLGLGIAMLVAVAMRHAAGYAAAFAGAICRELSDVIVEFNVAFFVIMLIEIVCLGICARAVFIQRQAA
;
A
#
# COMPACT_ATOMS: atom_id res chain seq x y z
N MET A 1 -5.69 -7.36 21.23
CA MET A 1 -5.94 -7.37 19.78
C MET A 1 -6.97 -6.37 19.28
N GLN A 2 -7.87 -5.84 20.11
CA GLN A 2 -8.82 -4.79 19.71
C GLN A 2 -8.17 -3.43 19.41
N PHE A 3 -6.96 -3.18 19.91
CA PHE A 3 -6.27 -1.88 19.78
C PHE A 3 -5.76 -1.55 18.37
N ILE A 4 -5.67 -2.51 17.46
CA ILE A 4 -5.09 -2.32 16.13
C ILE A 4 -6.17 -2.34 15.03
N LYS A 5 -7.35 -2.86 15.32
CA LYS A 5 -8.43 -3.02 14.34
C LYS A 5 -9.18 -1.69 14.12
N ALA A 6 -9.27 -1.24 12.87
CA ALA A 6 -10.16 -0.14 12.52
C ALA A 6 -11.62 -0.59 12.62
N GLU A 7 -12.50 0.31 13.05
CA GLU A 7 -13.93 0.02 13.16
C GLU A 7 -14.52 -0.34 11.79
N GLY A 8 -15.21 -1.47 11.70
CA GLY A 8 -15.77 -1.99 10.46
C GLY A 8 -14.77 -2.64 9.49
N VAL A 9 -13.48 -2.73 9.84
CA VAL A 9 -12.43 -3.34 9.01
C VAL A 9 -12.01 -4.67 9.62
N HIS A 10 -11.94 -5.73 8.80
CA HIS A 10 -11.50 -7.04 9.26
C HIS A 10 -10.01 -7.03 9.63
N ILE A 11 -9.63 -7.76 10.69
CA ILE A 11 -8.25 -7.82 11.19
C ILE A 11 -7.23 -8.26 10.13
N ALA A 12 -7.63 -9.10 9.17
CA ALA A 12 -6.76 -9.53 8.08
C ALA A 12 -6.34 -8.35 7.17
N ILE A 13 -7.22 -7.37 6.96
CA ILE A 13 -6.90 -6.16 6.19
C ILE A 13 -5.87 -5.31 6.93
N THR A 14 -6.03 -5.19 8.25
CA THR A 14 -5.04 -4.50 9.10
C THR A 14 -3.68 -5.20 9.05
N ALA A 15 -3.66 -6.53 9.16
CA ALA A 15 -2.42 -7.30 9.06
C ALA A 15 -1.74 -7.13 7.68
N PHE A 16 -2.53 -7.16 6.61
CA PHE A 16 -2.05 -6.92 5.26
C PHE A 16 -1.51 -5.49 5.09
N ALA A 17 -2.21 -4.47 5.61
CA ALA A 17 -1.75 -3.08 5.59
C ALA A 17 -0.43 -2.88 6.37
N ILE A 18 -0.25 -3.55 7.51
CA ILE A 18 1.00 -3.54 8.26
C ILE A 18 2.12 -4.16 7.42
N LEU A 19 1.87 -5.33 6.82
CA LEU A 19 2.85 -6.02 5.99
C LEU A 19 3.28 -5.15 4.80
N MET A 20 2.33 -4.57 4.08
CA MET A 20 2.60 -3.67 2.95
C MET A 20 3.29 -2.38 3.40
N GLY A 21 2.88 -1.84 4.55
CA GLY A 21 3.48 -0.64 5.14
C GLY A 21 4.94 -0.84 5.51
N ILE A 22 5.26 -1.89 6.24
CA ILE A 22 6.65 -2.22 6.62
C ILE A 22 7.46 -2.57 5.36
N GLY A 23 6.93 -3.44 4.49
CA GLY A 23 7.59 -3.84 3.26
C GLY A 23 7.93 -2.64 2.36
N GLY A 24 6.95 -1.79 2.07
CA GLY A 24 7.15 -0.59 1.26
C GLY A 24 8.14 0.38 1.88
N THR A 25 8.11 0.55 3.20
CA THR A 25 9.06 1.41 3.92
C THR A 25 10.49 0.86 3.84
N VAL A 26 10.67 -0.43 4.14
CA VAL A 26 12.00 -1.07 4.11
C VAL A 26 12.58 -1.09 2.69
N ILE A 27 11.77 -1.47 1.70
CA ILE A 27 12.19 -1.48 0.29
C ILE A 27 12.51 -0.06 -0.18
N GLY A 28 11.67 0.93 0.18
CA GLY A 28 11.88 2.32 -0.19
C GLY A 28 13.15 2.90 0.41
N ILE A 29 13.44 2.66 1.68
CA ILE A 29 14.70 3.08 2.34
C ILE A 29 15.88 2.34 1.69
N GLY A 30 15.79 1.02 1.50
CA GLY A 30 16.83 0.22 0.87
C GLY A 30 17.23 0.78 -0.49
N ALA A 31 16.25 1.07 -1.34
CA ALA A 31 16.49 1.62 -2.68
C ALA A 31 17.00 3.08 -2.67
N LEU A 32 16.74 3.86 -1.63
CA LEU A 32 17.34 5.20 -1.46
C LEU A 32 18.81 5.12 -1.04
N VAL A 33 19.15 4.12 -0.21
CA VAL A 33 20.54 3.92 0.28
C VAL A 33 21.39 3.24 -0.78
N ASP A 34 20.83 2.26 -1.48
CA ASP A 34 21.46 1.51 -2.57
C ASP A 34 20.52 1.43 -3.76
N PRO A 35 20.61 2.40 -4.70
CA PRO A 35 19.75 2.43 -5.88
C PRO A 35 19.90 1.19 -6.78
N GLU A 36 21.06 0.52 -6.78
CA GLU A 36 21.26 -0.71 -7.55
C GLU A 36 20.36 -1.85 -7.06
N SER A 37 19.99 -1.85 -5.79
CA SER A 37 19.05 -2.83 -5.24
C SER A 37 17.65 -2.72 -5.87
N ALA A 38 17.27 -1.55 -6.34
CA ALA A 38 15.98 -1.31 -7.00
C ALA A 38 15.93 -1.92 -8.41
N VAL A 39 17.06 -2.10 -9.08
CA VAL A 39 17.15 -2.67 -10.44
C VAL A 39 16.56 -4.08 -10.51
N ASN A 40 16.62 -4.82 -9.40
CA ASN A 40 16.00 -6.16 -9.31
C ASN A 40 14.46 -6.13 -9.36
N PHE A 41 13.85 -4.97 -9.14
CA PHE A 41 12.39 -4.79 -9.11
C PHE A 41 11.88 -3.98 -10.30
N VAL A 42 12.72 -3.11 -10.87
CA VAL A 42 12.33 -2.21 -11.97
C VAL A 42 13.44 -2.21 -13.05
N ALA A 43 13.17 -2.82 -14.17
CA ALA A 43 14.12 -2.85 -15.30
C ALA A 43 14.37 -1.44 -15.86
N GLY A 44 15.64 -1.08 -16.09
CA GLY A 44 16.06 0.20 -16.66
C GLY A 44 16.06 1.38 -15.69
N ALA A 45 16.23 1.13 -14.41
CA ALA A 45 15.87 2.01 -13.30
C ALA A 45 16.90 3.07 -12.86
N ASP A 46 18.00 3.31 -13.55
CA ASP A 46 19.04 4.21 -13.04
C ASP A 46 18.50 5.61 -12.68
N ASP A 47 17.69 6.22 -13.57
CA ASP A 47 17.06 7.52 -13.30
C ASP A 47 15.71 7.41 -12.57
N LEU A 48 15.05 6.25 -12.64
CA LEU A 48 13.75 5.99 -12.05
C LEU A 48 13.83 5.39 -10.65
N ALA A 49 14.98 4.85 -10.25
CA ALA A 49 15.16 4.15 -8.98
C ALA A 49 14.82 5.05 -7.78
N THR A 50 15.27 6.31 -7.78
CA THR A 50 14.98 7.27 -6.71
C THR A 50 13.48 7.62 -6.65
N SER A 51 12.84 7.81 -7.81
CA SER A 51 11.41 8.08 -7.88
C SER A 51 10.59 6.86 -7.40
N TRP A 52 10.97 5.66 -7.83
CA TRP A 52 10.36 4.42 -7.40
C TRP A 52 10.55 4.18 -5.89
N ALA A 53 11.75 4.43 -5.37
CA ALA A 53 12.06 4.34 -3.93
C ALA A 53 11.20 5.30 -3.10
N GLY A 54 11.10 6.57 -3.52
CA GLY A 54 10.28 7.57 -2.87
C GLY A 54 8.80 7.21 -2.85
N ARG A 55 8.27 6.66 -3.94
CA ARG A 55 6.90 6.14 -4.04
C ARG A 55 6.63 5.01 -3.04
N ASN A 56 7.52 4.03 -2.99
CA ASN A 56 7.39 2.90 -2.06
C ASN A 56 7.47 3.35 -0.60
N LEU A 57 8.42 4.21 -0.29
CA LEU A 57 8.57 4.79 1.05
C LEU A 57 7.32 5.59 1.46
N GLY A 58 6.85 6.49 0.59
CA GLY A 58 5.69 7.33 0.88
C GLY A 58 4.41 6.52 1.10
N LEU A 59 4.15 5.53 0.26
CA LEU A 59 2.99 4.64 0.41
C LEU A 59 3.13 3.69 1.60
N GLY A 60 4.33 3.19 1.88
CA GLY A 60 4.59 2.40 3.07
C GLY A 60 4.27 3.17 4.35
N ILE A 61 4.75 4.41 4.46
CA ILE A 61 4.43 5.29 5.59
C ILE A 61 2.93 5.60 5.64
N ALA A 62 2.29 5.89 4.51
CA ALA A 62 0.85 6.16 4.46
C ALA A 62 0.02 4.97 4.98
N MET A 63 0.40 3.73 4.65
CA MET A 63 -0.22 2.53 5.19
C MET A 63 -0.06 2.44 6.71
N LEU A 64 1.15 2.66 7.23
CA LEU A 64 1.40 2.62 8.69
C LEU A 64 0.64 3.72 9.44
N VAL A 65 0.55 4.91 8.86
CA VAL A 65 -0.26 6.00 9.42
C VAL A 65 -1.75 5.62 9.43
N ALA A 66 -2.27 5.04 8.33
CA ALA A 66 -3.65 4.56 8.27
C ALA A 66 -3.94 3.51 9.36
N VAL A 67 -3.00 2.59 9.60
CA VAL A 67 -3.09 1.60 10.69
C VAL A 67 -3.12 2.29 12.05
N ALA A 68 -2.24 3.27 12.29
CA ALA A 68 -2.18 4.02 13.54
C ALA A 68 -3.46 4.84 13.81
N MET A 69 -4.03 5.44 12.76
CA MET A 69 -5.29 6.20 12.84
C MET A 69 -6.50 5.31 13.08
N ARG A 70 -6.45 4.04 12.75
CA ARG A 70 -7.54 3.04 12.88
C ARG A 70 -8.87 3.48 12.24
N HIS A 71 -8.80 4.23 11.15
CA HIS A 71 -9.95 4.79 10.47
C HIS A 71 -10.14 4.16 9.10
N ALA A 72 -11.33 3.65 8.78
CA ALA A 72 -11.62 3.00 7.50
C ALA A 72 -11.31 3.91 6.29
N ALA A 73 -11.53 5.22 6.41
CA ALA A 73 -11.18 6.19 5.37
C ALA A 73 -9.67 6.30 5.13
N GLY A 74 -8.85 6.21 6.17
CA GLY A 74 -7.39 6.19 6.04
C GLY A 74 -6.91 4.97 5.28
N TYR A 75 -7.44 3.79 5.60
CA TYR A 75 -7.16 2.56 4.84
C TYR A 75 -7.59 2.67 3.39
N ALA A 76 -8.80 3.18 3.12
CA ALA A 76 -9.29 3.34 1.75
C ALA A 76 -8.38 4.26 0.93
N ALA A 77 -7.93 5.39 1.49
CA ALA A 77 -7.01 6.31 0.83
C ALA A 77 -5.64 5.67 0.56
N ALA A 78 -5.09 4.94 1.55
CA ALA A 78 -3.80 4.27 1.41
C ALA A 78 -3.84 3.16 0.35
N PHE A 79 -4.89 2.32 0.33
CA PHE A 79 -5.07 1.29 -0.69
C PHE A 79 -5.30 1.88 -2.08
N ALA A 80 -6.05 2.99 -2.21
CA ALA A 80 -6.23 3.65 -3.49
C ALA A 80 -4.87 4.14 -4.06
N GLY A 81 -4.01 4.72 -3.22
CA GLY A 81 -2.66 5.12 -3.62
C GLY A 81 -1.79 3.93 -4.01
N ALA A 82 -1.87 2.83 -3.26
CA ALA A 82 -1.13 1.60 -3.54
C ALA A 82 -1.55 0.98 -4.88
N ILE A 83 -2.85 0.89 -5.16
CA ILE A 83 -3.39 0.40 -6.44
C ILE A 83 -2.86 1.24 -7.62
N CYS A 84 -2.82 2.57 -7.50
CA CYS A 84 -2.27 3.43 -8.54
C CYS A 84 -0.79 3.14 -8.80
N ARG A 85 -0.02 2.85 -7.75
CA ARG A 85 1.38 2.45 -7.86
C ARG A 85 1.52 1.12 -8.61
N GLU A 86 0.83 0.07 -8.12
CA GLU A 86 0.90 -1.27 -8.72
C GLU A 86 0.43 -1.26 -10.18
N LEU A 87 -0.61 -0.49 -10.49
CA LEU A 87 -1.08 -0.34 -11.87
C LEU A 87 0.00 0.29 -12.77
N SER A 88 0.73 1.30 -12.27
CA SER A 88 1.84 1.89 -13.01
C SER A 88 2.95 0.88 -13.26
N ASP A 89 3.30 0.10 -12.24
CA ASP A 89 4.37 -0.89 -12.34
C ASP A 89 3.97 -2.05 -13.28
N VAL A 90 2.71 -2.50 -13.24
CA VAL A 90 2.17 -3.53 -14.15
C VAL A 90 2.11 -3.06 -15.61
N ILE A 91 1.83 -1.78 -15.85
CA ILE A 91 1.80 -1.21 -17.21
C ILE A 91 3.22 -1.11 -17.81
N VAL A 92 4.20 -0.71 -16.98
CA VAL A 92 5.59 -0.56 -17.42
C VAL A 92 6.23 -1.92 -17.64
N GLU A 93 6.09 -2.82 -16.69
CA GLU A 93 6.61 -4.18 -16.76
C GLU A 93 5.67 -5.13 -16.04
N PHE A 94 5.00 -6.02 -16.78
CA PHE A 94 4.06 -6.96 -16.20
C PHE A 94 4.78 -7.94 -15.27
N ASN A 95 4.43 -7.87 -13.99
CA ASN A 95 4.89 -8.80 -12.97
C ASN A 95 3.68 -9.43 -12.28
N VAL A 96 3.62 -10.77 -12.31
CA VAL A 96 2.49 -11.53 -11.72
C VAL A 96 2.32 -11.24 -10.24
N ALA A 97 3.41 -11.07 -9.49
CA ALA A 97 3.34 -10.77 -8.06
C ALA A 97 2.70 -9.41 -7.80
N PHE A 98 3.10 -8.37 -8.52
CA PHE A 98 2.49 -7.03 -8.41
C PHE A 98 1.03 -7.02 -8.86
N PHE A 99 0.71 -7.77 -9.91
CA PHE A 99 -0.68 -7.93 -10.35
C PHE A 99 -1.56 -8.58 -9.28
N VAL A 100 -1.09 -9.65 -8.64
CA VAL A 100 -1.82 -10.31 -7.54
C VAL A 100 -1.97 -9.40 -6.33
N ILE A 101 -0.92 -8.68 -5.94
CA ILE A 101 -0.98 -7.69 -4.85
C ILE A 101 -2.03 -6.63 -5.16
N MET A 102 -2.03 -6.07 -6.37
CA MET A 102 -3.02 -5.08 -6.81
C MET A 102 -4.45 -5.61 -6.69
N LEU A 103 -4.72 -6.86 -7.07
CA LEU A 103 -6.05 -7.47 -6.93
C LEU A 103 -6.47 -7.56 -5.46
N ILE A 104 -5.56 -7.93 -4.56
CA ILE A 104 -5.82 -7.98 -3.12
C ILE A 104 -6.12 -6.57 -2.60
N GLU A 105 -5.37 -5.57 -3.01
CA GLU A 105 -5.58 -4.17 -2.61
C GLU A 105 -6.93 -3.62 -3.10
N ILE A 106 -7.38 -4.00 -4.30
CA ILE A 106 -8.71 -3.64 -4.82
C ILE A 106 -9.82 -4.22 -3.92
N VAL A 107 -9.69 -5.46 -3.49
CA VAL A 107 -10.66 -6.08 -2.56
C VAL A 107 -10.62 -5.36 -1.20
N CYS A 108 -9.44 -5.07 -0.67
CA CYS A 108 -9.28 -4.33 0.59
C CYS A 108 -9.90 -2.93 0.50
N LEU A 109 -9.66 -2.21 -0.61
CA LEU A 109 -10.27 -0.91 -0.87
C LEU A 109 -11.80 -0.99 -0.87
N GLY A 110 -12.39 -1.98 -1.55
CA GLY A 110 -13.83 -2.19 -1.61
C GLY A 110 -14.44 -2.40 -0.22
N ILE A 111 -13.80 -3.21 0.62
CA ILE A 111 -14.26 -3.46 1.99
C ILE A 111 -14.15 -2.20 2.86
N CYS A 112 -13.03 -1.46 2.76
CA CYS A 112 -12.84 -0.22 3.51
C CYS A 112 -13.80 0.88 3.06
N ALA A 113 -14.03 1.04 1.76
CA ALA A 113 -14.99 2.00 1.22
C ALA A 113 -16.42 1.70 1.68
N ARG A 114 -16.81 0.42 1.70
CA ARG A 114 -18.11 -0.01 2.26
C ARG A 114 -18.22 0.35 3.74
N ALA A 115 -17.17 0.13 4.54
CA ALA A 115 -17.17 0.48 5.96
C ALA A 115 -17.36 1.99 6.15
N VAL A 116 -16.68 2.83 5.38
CA VAL A 116 -16.85 4.30 5.38
C VAL A 116 -18.29 4.69 5.04
N PHE A 117 -18.87 4.06 4.02
CA PHE A 117 -20.24 4.35 3.59
C PHE A 117 -21.26 4.03 4.68
N ILE A 118 -21.14 2.86 5.34
CA ILE A 118 -22.01 2.47 6.45
C ILE A 118 -21.87 3.44 7.64
N GLN A 119 -20.64 3.82 7.99
CA GLN A 119 -20.40 4.77 9.08
C GLN A 119 -21.04 6.13 8.80
N ARG A 120 -21.00 6.61 7.55
CA ARG A 120 -21.65 7.88 7.17
C ARG A 120 -23.18 7.83 7.22
N GLN A 121 -23.78 6.66 7.00
CA GLN A 121 -25.24 6.52 7.11
C GLN A 121 -25.72 6.43 8.57
N ALA A 122 -24.84 6.03 9.48
CA ALA A 122 -25.16 5.88 10.91
C ALA A 122 -24.92 7.18 11.73
N ALA A 123 -24.25 8.16 11.13
CA ALA A 123 -23.96 9.47 11.74
C ALA A 123 -25.06 10.49 11.43
#